data_4ea336423ace1c55882219645d174e2d
#
_entry.id   4ea336423ace1c55882219645d174e2d
#
_cell.length_a   1.000
_cell.length_b   1.000
_cell.length_c   1.000
_cell.angle_alpha   90.00
_cell.angle_beta   90.00
_cell.angle_gamma   90.00
#
_symmetry.space_group_name_H-M   'P 1'
#
loop_
_entity.id
_entity.type
_entity.pdbx_description
1 polymer ?
#
loop_
_entity_poly.entity_id
_entity_poly.type
_entity_poly.pdbx_seq_one_letter_code
_entity_poly.pdbx_strand_id
1 'polypeptide(L)' 'MRSETARAVRLVYIHDLLKQGPHTIQGLAVLCDVSPKTVARDLVDLQLAPMSMRLRALDGRWTVAEERDG' A
#
# COMPACT_ATOMS: atom_id res chain seq x y z
N MET A 1 -3.06 10.43 -18.66
CA MET A 1 -3.85 9.50 -17.86
C MET A 1 -4.59 10.21 -16.78
N ARG A 2 -5.84 9.85 -16.57
CA ARG A 2 -6.61 10.49 -15.54
C ARG A 2 -6.08 10.06 -14.19
N SER A 3 -6.12 10.95 -13.24
CA SER A 3 -5.56 10.69 -11.92
C SER A 3 -6.28 9.55 -11.22
N GLU A 4 -7.58 9.38 -11.46
CA GLU A 4 -8.31 8.31 -10.82
C GLU A 4 -7.89 6.95 -11.34
N THR A 5 -7.66 6.84 -12.65
CA THR A 5 -7.18 5.59 -13.22
C THR A 5 -5.78 5.28 -12.73
N ALA A 6 -4.93 6.31 -12.71
CA ALA A 6 -3.56 6.11 -12.24
C ALA A 6 -3.55 5.70 -10.76
N ARG A 7 -4.45 6.27 -9.98
CA ARG A 7 -4.53 5.94 -8.57
C ARG A 7 -4.98 4.50 -8.38
N ALA A 8 -5.97 4.07 -9.14
CA ALA A 8 -6.47 2.70 -9.02
C ALA A 8 -5.38 1.68 -9.37
N VAL A 9 -4.65 1.94 -10.43
CA VAL A 9 -3.56 1.06 -10.83
C VAL A 9 -2.49 1.03 -9.75
N ARG A 10 -2.17 2.19 -9.18
CA ARG A 10 -1.17 2.28 -8.14
C ARG A 10 -1.60 1.52 -6.90
N LEU A 11 -2.88 1.61 -6.53
CA LEU A 11 -3.38 0.89 -5.36
C LEU A 11 -3.24 -0.62 -5.53
N VAL A 12 -3.55 -1.12 -6.72
CA VAL A 12 -3.39 -2.55 -7.00
C VAL A 12 -1.91 -2.93 -6.94
N TYR A 13 -1.05 -2.10 -7.49
CA TYR A 13 0.37 -2.37 -7.49
C TYR A 13 0.92 -2.41 -6.06
N ILE A 14 0.55 -1.43 -5.23
CA ILE A 14 0.98 -1.41 -3.84
C ILE A 14 0.43 -2.62 -3.10
N HIS A 15 -0.82 -2.97 -3.35
CA HIS A 15 -1.43 -4.15 -2.76
C HIS A 15 -0.58 -5.39 -3.03
N ASP A 16 -0.18 -5.56 -4.29
CA ASP A 16 0.61 -6.72 -4.65
C ASP A 16 1.99 -6.69 -4.03
N LEU A 17 2.62 -5.52 -3.99
CA LEU A 17 3.93 -5.40 -3.37
C LEU A 17 3.89 -5.73 -1.89
N LEU A 18 2.87 -5.27 -1.19
CA LEU A 18 2.77 -5.55 0.23
C LEU A 18 2.49 -7.01 0.51
N LYS A 19 1.82 -7.67 -0.39
CA LYS A 19 1.60 -9.11 -0.22
C LYS A 19 2.88 -9.91 -0.46
N GLN A 20 3.83 -9.32 -1.16
CA GLN A 20 5.10 -10.00 -1.39
C GLN A 20 6.05 -9.84 -0.22
N GLY A 21 5.89 -8.83 0.58
CA GLY A 21 6.76 -8.62 1.74
C GLY A 21 6.71 -7.20 2.24
N PRO A 22 7.47 -6.89 3.28
CA PRO A 22 7.46 -5.55 3.87
C PRO A 22 8.11 -4.52 2.97
N HIS A 23 7.57 -3.30 3.01
CA HIS A 23 8.11 -2.18 2.23
C HIS A 23 8.02 -0.92 3.06
N THR A 24 8.98 -0.02 2.89
CA THR A 24 8.91 1.29 3.51
C THR A 24 8.09 2.21 2.62
N ILE A 25 7.61 3.32 3.20
CA ILE A 25 6.89 4.30 2.41
C ILE A 25 7.79 4.87 1.34
N GLN A 26 9.05 5.15 1.66
CA GLN A 26 9.98 5.67 0.68
C GLN A 26 10.23 4.67 -0.44
N GLY A 27 10.35 3.41 -0.09
CA GLY A 27 10.55 2.37 -1.11
C GLY A 27 9.38 2.27 -2.05
N LEU A 28 8.16 2.30 -1.50
CA LEU A 28 6.96 2.26 -2.33
C LEU A 28 6.87 3.51 -3.21
N ALA A 29 7.25 4.65 -2.67
CA ALA A 29 7.20 5.89 -3.43
C ALA A 29 8.12 5.82 -4.65
N VAL A 30 9.31 5.26 -4.47
CA VAL A 30 10.23 5.10 -5.58
C VAL A 30 9.66 4.14 -6.63
N LEU A 31 9.14 3.00 -6.16
CA LEU A 31 8.62 2.00 -7.07
C LEU A 31 7.40 2.51 -7.86
N CYS A 32 6.61 3.38 -7.25
CA CYS A 32 5.42 3.90 -7.89
C CYS A 32 5.65 5.25 -8.55
N ASP A 33 6.85 5.82 -8.37
CA ASP A 33 7.17 7.12 -8.95
C ASP A 33 6.22 8.20 -8.47
N VAL A 34 5.97 8.25 -7.19
CA VAL A 34 5.13 9.26 -6.55
C VAL A 34 5.81 9.70 -5.26
N SER A 35 5.25 10.71 -4.61
CA SER A 35 5.84 11.20 -3.36
C SER A 35 5.48 10.27 -2.21
N PRO A 36 6.28 10.29 -1.14
CA PRO A 36 5.94 9.49 0.05
C PRO A 36 4.59 9.89 0.64
N LYS A 37 4.22 11.16 0.53
CA LYS A 37 2.94 11.62 1.03
C LYS A 37 1.80 10.94 0.28
N THR A 38 1.96 10.76 -1.03
CA THR A 38 0.96 10.08 -1.82
C THR A 38 0.84 8.62 -1.39
N VAL A 39 1.98 7.97 -1.13
CA VAL A 39 1.96 6.58 -0.67
C VAL A 39 1.26 6.48 0.68
N ALA A 40 1.55 7.41 1.59
CA ALA A 40 0.92 7.39 2.91
C ALA A 40 -0.60 7.45 2.77
N ARG A 41 -1.09 8.28 1.87
CA ARG A 41 -2.51 8.39 1.63
C ARG A 41 -3.06 7.11 1.00
N ASP A 42 -2.30 6.51 0.07
CA ASP A 42 -2.72 5.28 -0.56
C ASP A 42 -2.82 4.14 0.45
N LEU A 43 -1.93 4.12 1.43
CA LEU A 43 -1.98 3.07 2.45
C LEU A 43 -3.25 3.20 3.28
N VAL A 44 -3.70 4.41 3.55
CA VAL A 44 -4.97 4.62 4.23
C VAL A 44 -6.12 4.11 3.37
N ASP A 45 -6.08 4.45 2.08
CA ASP A 45 -7.14 4.06 1.17
C ASP A 45 -7.24 2.54 1.04
N LEU A 46 -6.10 1.85 1.07
CA LEU A 46 -6.10 0.39 0.97
C LEU A 46 -6.74 -0.26 2.18
N GLN A 47 -6.77 0.42 3.31
CA GLN A 47 -7.38 -0.13 4.50
C GLN A 47 -8.88 0.11 4.56
N LEU A 48 -9.40 0.93 3.66
CA LEU A 48 -10.82 1.24 3.61
C LEU A 48 -11.51 0.36 2.58
N ALA A 49 -12.83 0.29 2.67
CA ALA A 49 -13.60 -0.46 1.69
C ALA A 49 -13.41 0.16 0.32
N PRO A 50 -13.45 -0.63 -0.74
CA PRO A 50 -13.71 -2.07 -0.76
C PRO A 50 -12.48 -2.93 -0.55
N MET A 51 -11.28 -2.34 -0.56
CA MET A 51 -10.06 -3.13 -0.43
C MET A 51 -9.94 -3.75 0.96
N SER A 52 -10.19 -2.96 1.98
CA SER A 52 -10.22 -3.42 3.37
C SER A 52 -9.01 -4.27 3.75
N MET A 53 -7.84 -3.89 3.28
CA MET A 53 -6.63 -4.63 3.62
C MET A 53 -6.28 -4.39 5.08
N ARG A 54 -5.79 -5.43 5.72
CA ARG A 54 -5.26 -5.27 7.06
C ARG A 54 -3.78 -5.07 6.95
N LEU A 55 -3.32 -3.90 7.31
CA LEU A 55 -1.91 -3.55 7.21
C LEU A 55 -1.34 -3.31 8.59
N ARG A 56 -0.06 -3.57 8.74
CA ARG A 56 0.64 -3.25 9.96
C ARG A 56 1.99 -2.68 9.60
N ALA A 57 2.49 -1.82 10.46
CA ALA A 57 3.81 -1.25 10.28
C ALA A 57 4.70 -1.70 11.42
N LEU A 58 5.90 -2.12 11.09
CA LEU A 58 6.86 -2.54 12.09
C LEU A 58 8.21 -2.04 11.65
N ASP A 59 8.85 -1.22 12.49
CA ASP A 59 10.16 -0.65 12.17
C ASP A 59 10.12 0.11 10.85
N GLY A 60 9.04 0.85 10.62
CA GLY A 60 8.94 1.67 9.43
C GLY A 60 8.60 0.92 8.17
N ARG A 61 8.37 -0.37 8.27
CA ARG A 61 8.02 -1.17 7.11
C ARG A 61 6.58 -1.62 7.21
N TRP A 62 5.89 -1.50 6.11
CA TRP A 62 4.47 -1.87 6.03
C TRP A 62 4.33 -3.22 5.36
N THR A 63 3.42 -4.02 5.87
CA THR A 63 3.16 -5.32 5.30
C THR A 63 1.71 -5.70 5.62
N VAL A 64 1.22 -6.74 4.98
CA VAL A 64 -0.12 -7.22 5.26
C VAL A 64 -0.11 -7.96 6.58
N ALA A 65 -1.03 -7.60 7.46
CA ALA A 65 -1.15 -8.30 8.74
C ALA A 65 -1.83 -9.62 8.50
N GLU A 66 -1.11 -10.70 8.80
CA GLU A 66 -1.67 -12.00 8.56
C GLU A 66 -2.65 -12.35 9.59
N GLU A 67 -3.79 -12.87 9.15
CA GLU A 67 -4.77 -13.27 10.07
C GLU A 67 -4.57 -14.67 10.41
N ARG A 68 -4.30 -15.00 11.62
CA ARG A 68 -4.15 -16.37 12.00
C ARG A 68 -5.46 -16.86 12.40
N ASP A 69 -5.81 -17.95 11.84
CA ASP A 69 -7.04 -18.51 12.18
C ASP A 69 -6.90 -19.37 13.30
N GLY A 70 -6.49 -19.15 14.15
CA GLY A 70 -6.48 -19.81 15.41
C GLY A 70 -6.50 -21.16 15.54
#